data_3664dbf7ba0bfc0b3a688cc97317afbd
#
_entry.id   3664dbf7ba0bfc0b3a688cc97317afbd
#
_cell.length_a   1.000
_cell.length_b   1.000
_cell.length_c   1.000
_cell.angle_alpha   90.00
_cell.angle_beta   90.00
_cell.angle_gamma   90.00
#
_symmetry.space_group_name_H-M   'P 1'
#
loop_
_entity.id
_entity.type
_entity.pdbx_description
1 polymer ?
#
loop_
_entity_poly.entity_id
_entity_poly.type
_entity_poly.pdbx_seq_one_letter_code
_entity_poly.pdbx_strand_id
1 'polypeptide(L)'
;MELIDYTYFIGGINIPGLGGNSNSGNDELFEIFAKKKEREVLIKALGVKTYKALQTAITDASNVLDDLAEPWRSLVLGKEYDIDVCGQQITVSWGGLVNDRKESLIAYYLFWYWMQDASNQQAYIATVQASMENAEVISPFNDMTLAWRNFIALYGKCSYCKGNMVCLHEKTENSGNIERSLREFILDQNELVTDTFADWTWQPLKNQNRFGI
;
A
#
# COMPACT_ATOMS: atom_id res chain seq x y z
N MET A 1 -14.05 2.37 -9.08
CA MET A 1 -13.26 3.41 -8.45
C MET A 1 -11.83 2.91 -8.46
N GLU A 2 -10.88 3.73 -8.83
CA GLU A 2 -9.44 3.49 -8.75
C GLU A 2 -8.85 4.60 -7.90
N LEU A 3 -8.15 4.24 -6.84
CA LEU A 3 -7.42 5.20 -6.00
C LEU A 3 -6.04 5.51 -6.58
N ILE A 4 -5.45 4.55 -7.27
CA ILE A 4 -4.14 4.71 -7.89
C ILE A 4 -4.18 4.34 -9.37
N ASP A 5 -3.38 5.06 -10.15
CA ASP A 5 -3.22 4.88 -11.59
C ASP A 5 -1.80 4.42 -11.96
N TYR A 6 -1.52 4.30 -13.24
CA TYR A 6 -0.21 3.89 -13.75
C TYR A 6 0.94 4.82 -13.32
N THR A 7 0.67 6.08 -12.94
CA THR A 7 1.70 7.03 -12.53
C THR A 7 2.38 6.68 -11.20
N TYR A 8 1.81 5.74 -10.46
CA TYR A 8 2.43 5.21 -9.24
C TYR A 8 3.57 4.23 -9.51
N PHE A 9 3.63 3.65 -10.71
CA PHE A 9 4.60 2.61 -11.05
C PHE A 9 5.87 3.21 -11.65
N ILE A 10 6.66 3.86 -10.79
CA ILE A 10 7.91 4.55 -11.11
C ILE A 10 9.06 4.03 -10.25
N GLY A 11 10.30 4.30 -10.65
CA GLY A 11 11.48 3.91 -9.87
C GLY A 11 11.60 2.41 -9.66
N GLY A 12 11.71 1.97 -8.41
CA GLY A 12 11.87 0.56 -8.04
C GLY A 12 10.63 -0.32 -8.24
N ILE A 13 9.46 0.28 -8.54
CA ILE A 13 8.24 -0.45 -8.88
C ILE A 13 7.77 -0.15 -10.32
N ASN A 14 8.70 0.19 -11.19
CA ASN A 14 8.39 0.45 -12.59
C ASN A 14 7.88 -0.82 -13.30
N ILE A 15 6.74 -0.70 -13.98
CA ILE A 15 6.20 -1.76 -14.84
C ILE A 15 6.45 -1.36 -16.29
N PRO A 16 7.33 -2.08 -17.01
CA PRO A 16 7.64 -1.75 -18.39
C PRO A 16 6.40 -1.80 -19.29
N GLY A 17 6.21 -0.75 -20.10
CA GLY A 17 5.13 -0.68 -21.08
C GLY A 17 3.81 -0.14 -20.56
N LEU A 18 3.73 0.33 -19.30
CA LEU A 18 2.59 1.11 -18.80
C LEU A 18 2.76 2.60 -19.13
N GLY A 19 1.66 3.25 -19.52
CA GLY A 19 1.61 4.70 -19.76
C GLY A 19 2.37 5.17 -20.99
N GLY A 20 2.78 4.28 -21.87
CA GLY A 20 3.38 4.62 -23.15
C GLY A 20 2.34 5.12 -24.17
N ASN A 21 2.77 5.97 -25.12
CA ASN A 21 1.92 6.50 -26.21
C ASN A 21 1.42 5.43 -27.20
N SER A 22 1.62 4.17 -26.92
CA SER A 22 1.11 3.06 -27.72
C SER A 22 -0.19 2.56 -27.07
N ASN A 23 -1.24 2.38 -27.85
CA ASN A 23 -2.40 1.55 -27.52
C ASN A 23 -1.95 0.10 -27.27
N SER A 24 -1.08 -0.09 -26.27
CA SER A 24 -0.66 -1.42 -25.88
C SER A 24 -1.79 -2.02 -25.07
N GLY A 25 -2.29 -3.17 -25.47
CA GLY A 25 -3.32 -3.89 -24.71
C GLY A 25 -2.91 -4.20 -23.25
N ASN A 26 -1.69 -3.83 -22.86
CA ASN A 26 -1.18 -3.93 -21.50
C ASN A 26 -1.86 -2.95 -20.54
N ASP A 27 -2.23 -1.74 -21.00
CA ASP A 27 -2.86 -0.73 -20.14
C ASP A 27 -4.27 -1.18 -19.73
N GLU A 28 -5.07 -1.70 -20.66
CA GLU A 28 -6.40 -2.25 -20.34
C GLU A 28 -6.32 -3.48 -19.40
N LEU A 29 -5.38 -4.37 -19.68
CA LEU A 29 -5.17 -5.55 -18.83
C LEU A 29 -4.74 -5.14 -17.41
N PHE A 30 -3.86 -4.15 -17.33
CA PHE A 30 -3.42 -3.63 -16.06
C PHE A 30 -4.56 -2.95 -15.29
N GLU A 31 -5.41 -2.14 -15.93
CA GLU A 31 -6.57 -1.53 -15.28
C GLU A 31 -7.52 -2.57 -14.67
N ILE A 32 -7.85 -3.62 -15.44
CA ILE A 32 -8.71 -4.70 -14.95
C ILE A 32 -8.07 -5.40 -13.75
N PHE A 33 -6.77 -5.67 -13.84
CA PHE A 33 -5.99 -6.27 -12.76
C PHE A 33 -5.95 -5.35 -11.54
N ALA A 34 -5.64 -4.06 -11.73
CA ALA A 34 -5.53 -3.07 -10.69
C ALA A 34 -6.85 -2.93 -9.91
N LYS A 35 -7.98 -2.79 -10.58
CA LYS A 35 -9.32 -2.74 -9.95
C LYS A 35 -9.59 -3.94 -9.04
N LYS A 36 -9.25 -5.13 -9.52
CA LYS A 36 -9.44 -6.36 -8.76
C LYS A 36 -8.54 -6.41 -7.53
N LYS A 37 -7.25 -6.10 -7.69
CA LYS A 37 -6.24 -6.20 -6.63
C LYS A 37 -6.33 -5.06 -5.62
N GLU A 38 -6.66 -3.84 -6.04
CA GLU A 38 -6.96 -2.72 -5.16
C GLU A 38 -8.13 -3.07 -4.22
N ARG A 39 -9.22 -3.59 -4.77
CA ARG A 39 -10.34 -4.06 -3.95
C ARG A 39 -9.90 -5.14 -2.96
N GLU A 40 -9.08 -6.09 -3.41
CA GLU A 40 -8.59 -7.19 -2.57
C GLU A 40 -7.75 -6.67 -1.39
N VAL A 41 -6.78 -5.80 -1.65
CA VAL A 41 -5.92 -5.25 -0.59
C VAL A 41 -6.68 -4.35 0.36
N LEU A 42 -7.61 -3.52 -0.13
CA LEU A 42 -8.43 -2.66 0.73
C LEU A 42 -9.38 -3.47 1.62
N ILE A 43 -9.98 -4.54 1.12
CA ILE A 43 -10.78 -5.45 1.96
C ILE A 43 -9.91 -6.15 3.00
N LYS A 44 -8.69 -6.56 2.66
CA LYS A 44 -7.74 -7.14 3.63
C LYS A 44 -7.31 -6.12 4.69
N ALA A 45 -7.06 -4.89 4.27
CA ALA A 45 -6.55 -3.84 5.15
C ALA A 45 -7.62 -3.26 6.09
N LEU A 46 -8.82 -3.03 5.56
CA LEU A 46 -9.89 -2.31 6.27
C LEU A 46 -11.00 -3.23 6.79
N GLY A 47 -11.08 -4.44 6.26
CA GLY A 47 -12.25 -5.29 6.46
C GLY A 47 -13.42 -4.89 5.55
N VAL A 48 -14.38 -5.80 5.37
CA VAL A 48 -15.48 -5.62 4.41
C VAL A 48 -16.39 -4.44 4.76
N LYS A 49 -16.68 -4.23 6.04
CA LYS A 49 -17.59 -3.17 6.49
C LYS A 49 -16.98 -1.79 6.25
N THR A 50 -15.76 -1.57 6.74
CA THR A 50 -15.02 -0.30 6.60
C THR A 50 -14.74 0.01 5.14
N TYR A 51 -14.39 -1.01 4.33
CA TYR A 51 -14.22 -0.85 2.90
C TYR A 51 -15.50 -0.37 2.20
N LYS A 52 -16.66 -0.95 2.52
CA LYS A 52 -17.95 -0.51 1.97
C LYS A 52 -18.28 0.93 2.37
N ALA A 53 -18.03 1.29 3.63
CA ALA A 53 -18.23 2.65 4.11
C ALA A 53 -17.31 3.66 3.37
N LEU A 54 -16.04 3.31 3.15
CA LEU A 54 -15.13 4.09 2.33
C LEU A 54 -15.66 4.27 0.89
N GLN A 55 -16.13 3.19 0.26
CA GLN A 55 -16.71 3.27 -1.10
C GLN A 55 -17.91 4.21 -1.15
N THR A 56 -18.80 4.14 -0.15
CA THR A 56 -19.95 5.05 -0.04
C THR A 56 -19.47 6.49 0.09
N ALA A 57 -18.53 6.78 0.99
CA ALA A 57 -18.01 8.12 1.19
C ALA A 57 -17.40 8.71 -0.09
N ILE A 58 -16.67 7.91 -0.87
CA ILE A 58 -16.09 8.38 -2.13
C ILE A 58 -17.17 8.63 -3.19
N THR A 59 -18.21 7.79 -3.24
CA THR A 59 -19.35 8.00 -4.15
C THR A 59 -20.11 9.26 -3.79
N ASP A 60 -20.32 9.52 -2.50
CA ASP A 60 -21.00 10.72 -1.99
C ASP A 60 -20.19 12.00 -2.29
N ALA A 61 -18.85 11.90 -2.28
CA ALA A 61 -17.95 12.97 -2.71
C ALA A 61 -17.79 13.06 -4.25
N SER A 62 -18.68 12.44 -5.03
CA SER A 62 -18.65 12.44 -6.51
C SER A 62 -17.31 11.97 -7.10
N ASN A 63 -16.60 11.10 -6.40
CA ASN A 63 -15.25 10.60 -6.69
C ASN A 63 -14.14 11.68 -6.66
N VAL A 64 -14.38 12.82 -6.03
CA VAL A 64 -13.36 13.84 -5.78
C VAL A 64 -12.76 13.58 -4.39
N LEU A 65 -11.48 13.19 -4.35
CA LEU A 65 -10.85 12.76 -3.10
C LEU A 65 -10.66 13.91 -2.11
N ASP A 66 -10.46 15.14 -2.60
CA ASP A 66 -10.34 16.34 -1.77
C ASP A 66 -11.65 16.73 -1.07
N ASP A 67 -12.80 16.32 -1.61
CA ASP A 67 -14.13 16.58 -1.06
C ASP A 67 -14.59 15.50 -0.06
N LEU A 68 -13.74 14.52 0.23
CA LEU A 68 -14.04 13.51 1.22
C LEU A 68 -14.23 14.12 2.60
N ALA A 69 -15.30 13.71 3.28
CA ALA A 69 -15.51 14.04 4.69
C ALA A 69 -14.52 13.27 5.57
N GLU A 70 -14.20 13.83 6.74
CA GLU A 70 -13.48 13.09 7.78
C GLU A 70 -14.37 11.93 8.31
N PRO A 71 -13.78 10.77 8.63
CA PRO A 71 -12.33 10.48 8.70
C PRO A 71 -11.73 9.96 7.38
N TRP A 72 -12.54 9.83 6.33
CA TRP A 72 -12.14 9.19 5.07
C TRP A 72 -11.08 10.00 4.34
N ARG A 73 -11.17 11.33 4.42
CA ARG A 73 -10.16 12.23 3.83
C ARG A 73 -8.79 11.95 4.42
N SER A 74 -8.69 11.92 5.74
CA SER A 74 -7.44 11.62 6.44
C SER A 74 -6.91 10.22 6.13
N LEU A 75 -7.78 9.22 5.98
CA LEU A 75 -7.39 7.87 5.59
C LEU A 75 -6.80 7.82 4.18
N VAL A 76 -7.45 8.52 3.22
CA VAL A 76 -7.09 8.46 1.80
C VAL A 76 -5.92 9.38 1.47
N LEU A 77 -5.95 10.63 1.89
CA LEU A 77 -4.94 11.65 1.53
C LEU A 77 -3.82 11.80 2.55
N GLY A 78 -3.96 11.16 3.71
CA GLY A 78 -2.99 11.29 4.78
C GLY A 78 -3.27 12.46 5.72
N LYS A 79 -2.56 12.48 6.85
CA LYS A 79 -2.71 13.49 7.90
C LYS A 79 -1.49 13.51 8.81
N GLU A 80 -1.13 14.72 9.23
CA GLU A 80 -0.24 14.93 10.39
C GLU A 80 -1.10 15.14 11.64
N TYR A 81 -0.71 14.54 12.76
CA TYR A 81 -1.42 14.64 14.02
C TYR A 81 -0.49 14.38 15.20
N ASP A 82 -0.90 14.86 16.38
CA ASP A 82 -0.14 14.68 17.61
C ASP A 82 -0.68 13.51 18.40
N ILE A 83 0.23 12.72 18.98
CA ILE A 83 -0.08 11.64 19.92
C ILE A 83 0.64 11.90 21.25
N ASP A 84 0.06 11.43 22.35
CA ASP A 84 0.72 11.43 23.65
C ASP A 84 1.49 10.12 23.82
N VAL A 85 2.79 10.25 24.03
CA VAL A 85 3.64 9.10 24.37
C VAL A 85 4.30 9.38 25.72
N CYS A 86 3.81 8.73 26.76
CA CYS A 86 4.32 8.92 28.13
C CYS A 86 4.29 10.38 28.61
N GLY A 87 3.28 11.16 28.26
CA GLY A 87 3.13 12.56 28.66
C GLY A 87 3.91 13.54 27.77
N GLN A 88 4.46 13.07 26.66
CA GLN A 88 5.08 13.91 25.64
C GLN A 88 4.23 13.91 24.37
N GLN A 89 3.90 15.11 23.89
CA GLN A 89 3.24 15.27 22.59
C GLN A 89 4.26 15.08 21.47
N ILE A 90 3.99 14.15 20.57
CA ILE A 90 4.84 13.83 19.42
C ILE A 90 4.01 13.95 18.16
N THR A 91 4.46 14.74 17.20
CA THR A 91 3.84 14.85 15.89
C THR A 91 4.21 13.62 15.03
N VAL A 92 3.21 12.96 14.50
CA VAL A 92 3.34 11.81 13.61
C VAL A 92 2.58 12.06 12.32
N SER A 93 2.92 11.33 11.26
CA SER A 93 2.24 11.44 9.96
C SER A 93 1.81 10.09 9.43
N TRP A 94 0.64 10.07 8.84
CA TRP A 94 0.16 9.02 7.97
C TRP A 94 0.19 9.53 6.52
N GLY A 95 0.90 8.82 5.64
CA GLY A 95 1.10 9.26 4.24
C GLY A 95 -0.13 9.11 3.34
N GLY A 96 -1.20 8.47 3.81
CA GLY A 96 -2.40 8.23 3.00
C GLY A 96 -2.32 6.96 2.14
N LEU A 97 -3.48 6.58 1.61
CA LEU A 97 -3.58 5.55 0.56
C LEU A 97 -3.14 6.12 -0.80
N VAL A 98 -3.29 7.43 -0.97
CA VAL A 98 -2.95 8.21 -2.16
C VAL A 98 -2.09 9.40 -1.71
N ASN A 99 -0.96 9.64 -2.36
CA ASN A 99 -0.08 10.77 -2.05
C ASN A 99 0.76 11.20 -3.26
N ASP A 100 1.28 12.41 -3.20
CA ASP A 100 2.10 13.01 -4.27
C ASP A 100 3.46 12.31 -4.43
N ARG A 101 3.97 11.68 -3.38
CA ARG A 101 5.23 10.93 -3.42
C ARG A 101 5.12 9.62 -4.21
N LYS A 102 3.89 9.22 -4.58
CA LYS A 102 3.59 7.95 -5.27
C LYS A 102 3.98 6.71 -4.45
N GLU A 103 4.07 6.86 -3.13
CA GLU A 103 4.35 5.79 -2.18
C GLU A 103 3.04 5.31 -1.57
N SER A 104 2.48 4.24 -2.11
CA SER A 104 1.20 3.69 -1.66
C SER A 104 1.31 2.20 -1.38
N LEU A 105 0.71 1.77 -0.26
CA LEU A 105 0.60 0.34 0.04
C LEU A 105 -0.15 -0.42 -1.07
N ILE A 106 -1.10 0.25 -1.74
CA ILE A 106 -1.85 -0.34 -2.86
C ILE A 106 -0.89 -0.57 -4.04
N ALA A 107 -0.07 0.44 -4.40
CA ALA A 107 0.87 0.34 -5.51
C ALA A 107 1.89 -0.79 -5.31
N TYR A 108 2.47 -0.89 -4.11
CA TYR A 108 3.41 -1.96 -3.79
C TYR A 108 2.76 -3.36 -3.84
N TYR A 109 1.51 -3.47 -3.37
CA TYR A 109 0.75 -4.71 -3.46
C TYR A 109 0.44 -5.11 -4.90
N LEU A 110 -0.02 -4.15 -5.72
CA LEU A 110 -0.28 -4.39 -7.14
C LEU A 110 0.98 -4.80 -7.88
N PHE A 111 2.08 -4.07 -7.69
CA PHE A 111 3.37 -4.38 -8.31
C PHE A 111 3.81 -5.82 -8.01
N TRP A 112 3.75 -6.23 -6.75
CA TRP A 112 4.13 -7.59 -6.35
C TRP A 112 3.35 -8.65 -7.13
N TYR A 113 2.02 -8.54 -7.16
CA TYR A 113 1.18 -9.52 -7.82
C TYR A 113 1.28 -9.47 -9.34
N TRP A 114 1.42 -8.28 -9.92
CA TRP A 114 1.64 -8.12 -11.36
C TRP A 114 2.93 -8.81 -11.80
N MET A 115 4.03 -8.55 -11.09
CA MET A 115 5.33 -9.16 -11.41
C MET A 115 5.33 -10.68 -11.18
N GLN A 116 4.58 -11.17 -10.19
CA GLN A 116 4.41 -12.60 -9.98
C GLN A 116 3.67 -13.26 -11.15
N ASP A 117 2.57 -12.65 -11.62
CA ASP A 117 1.80 -13.16 -12.76
C ASP A 117 2.64 -13.09 -14.06
N ALA A 118 3.36 -12.00 -14.28
CA ALA A 118 4.26 -11.85 -15.42
C ALA A 118 5.41 -12.87 -15.39
N SER A 119 6.01 -13.12 -14.24
CA SER A 119 7.06 -14.13 -14.08
C SER A 119 6.55 -15.54 -14.36
N ASN A 120 5.32 -15.85 -13.94
CA ASN A 120 4.69 -17.14 -14.24
C ASN A 120 4.43 -17.31 -15.73
N GLN A 121 4.01 -16.26 -16.43
CA GLN A 121 3.82 -16.27 -17.89
C GLN A 121 5.15 -16.42 -18.63
N GLN A 122 6.20 -15.70 -18.20
CA GLN A 122 7.54 -15.80 -18.78
C GLN A 122 8.15 -17.19 -18.58
N ALA A 123 7.96 -17.79 -17.41
CA ALA A 123 8.41 -19.15 -17.16
C ALA A 123 7.73 -20.16 -18.12
N TYR A 124 6.45 -19.94 -18.41
CA TYR A 124 5.72 -20.75 -19.39
C TYR A 124 6.25 -20.55 -20.82
N ILE A 125 6.49 -19.27 -21.22
CA ILE A 125 7.04 -18.93 -22.53
C ILE A 125 8.49 -19.42 -22.67
N ALA A 126 9.32 -19.27 -21.64
CA ALA A 126 10.71 -19.74 -21.65
C ALA A 126 10.81 -21.27 -21.79
N THR A 127 9.83 -22.01 -21.30
CA THR A 127 9.75 -23.46 -21.52
C THR A 127 9.49 -23.79 -23.00
N VAL A 128 8.88 -22.86 -23.75
CA VAL A 128 8.57 -23.03 -25.18
C VAL A 128 9.66 -22.43 -26.09
N GLN A 129 10.44 -21.44 -25.63
CA GLN A 129 11.47 -20.73 -26.39
C GLN A 129 12.90 -20.96 -25.87
N ALA A 130 13.27 -22.20 -25.63
CA ALA A 130 14.62 -22.55 -25.21
C ALA A 130 15.63 -22.44 -26.37
N SER A 131 15.80 -21.23 -26.97
CA SER A 131 16.97 -20.90 -27.82
C SER A 131 17.02 -19.43 -28.27
N MET A 132 17.23 -18.49 -27.37
CA MET A 132 17.87 -17.24 -27.77
C MET A 132 19.18 -17.11 -26.99
N GLU A 133 20.29 -17.43 -27.68
CA GLU A 133 21.62 -17.08 -27.23
C GLU A 133 21.66 -15.58 -26.95
N ASN A 134 22.05 -15.21 -25.71
CA ASN A 134 22.32 -13.84 -25.22
C ASN A 134 21.14 -13.03 -24.65
N ALA A 135 20.05 -13.61 -24.21
CA ALA A 135 19.10 -12.91 -23.36
C ALA A 135 19.47 -13.09 -21.87
N GLU A 136 20.07 -12.08 -21.27
CA GLU A 136 20.29 -12.04 -19.82
C GLU A 136 18.93 -11.85 -19.13
N VAL A 137 18.43 -12.88 -18.49
CA VAL A 137 17.16 -12.80 -17.74
C VAL A 137 17.45 -12.08 -16.44
N ILE A 138 17.19 -10.78 -16.40
CA ILE A 138 17.23 -9.99 -15.17
C ILE A 138 16.03 -10.44 -14.32
N SER A 139 16.32 -11.12 -13.22
CA SER A 139 15.26 -11.53 -12.29
C SER A 139 14.68 -10.32 -11.56
N PRO A 140 13.37 -10.06 -11.62
CA PRO A 140 12.72 -8.95 -10.90
C PRO A 140 12.63 -9.21 -9.39
N PHE A 141 13.27 -10.25 -8.88
CA PHE A 141 13.13 -10.71 -7.50
C PHE A 141 13.51 -9.66 -6.46
N ASN A 142 14.56 -8.87 -6.71
CA ASN A 142 15.00 -7.83 -5.78
C ASN A 142 13.95 -6.72 -5.65
N ASP A 143 13.41 -6.25 -6.76
CA ASP A 143 12.40 -5.19 -6.79
C ASP A 143 11.09 -5.69 -6.18
N MET A 144 10.70 -6.92 -6.47
CA MET A 144 9.56 -7.56 -5.82
C MET A 144 9.74 -7.65 -4.30
N THR A 145 10.92 -8.07 -3.84
CA THR A 145 11.21 -8.17 -2.41
C THR A 145 11.17 -6.80 -1.73
N LEU A 146 11.72 -5.78 -2.37
CA LEU A 146 11.68 -4.40 -1.87
C LEU A 146 10.25 -3.88 -1.81
N ALA A 147 9.48 -4.06 -2.88
CA ALA A 147 8.07 -3.67 -2.92
C ALA A 147 7.25 -4.36 -1.82
N TRP A 148 7.48 -5.65 -1.59
CA TRP A 148 6.80 -6.38 -0.50
C TRP A 148 7.17 -5.88 0.88
N ARG A 149 8.45 -5.54 1.12
CA ARG A 149 8.90 -4.94 2.38
C ARG A 149 8.24 -3.58 2.62
N ASN A 150 8.19 -2.73 1.59
CA ASN A 150 7.53 -1.43 1.66
C ASN A 150 6.02 -1.58 1.91
N PHE A 151 5.37 -2.53 1.22
CA PHE A 151 3.98 -2.87 1.48
C PHE A 151 3.74 -3.26 2.95
N ILE A 152 4.55 -4.18 3.50
CA ILE A 152 4.41 -4.62 4.89
C ILE A 152 4.66 -3.45 5.86
N ALA A 153 5.64 -2.59 5.58
CA ALA A 153 5.94 -1.44 6.41
C ALA A 153 4.75 -0.48 6.48
N LEU A 154 4.15 -0.14 5.33
CA LEU A 154 2.98 0.73 5.26
C LEU A 154 1.69 0.06 5.76
N TYR A 155 1.55 -1.24 5.59
CA TYR A 155 0.37 -1.99 6.05
C TYR A 155 0.31 -2.07 7.57
N GLY A 156 1.42 -2.32 8.23
CA GLY A 156 1.43 -2.39 9.69
C GLY A 156 2.21 -3.55 10.28
N LYS A 157 3.40 -3.79 9.78
CA LYS A 157 4.35 -4.60 10.52
C LYS A 157 4.73 -3.84 11.78
N CYS A 158 4.01 -4.11 12.87
CA CYS A 158 4.43 -3.64 14.17
C CYS A 158 5.76 -4.32 14.53
N SER A 159 6.87 -3.75 14.10
CA SER A 159 8.21 -4.15 14.56
C SER A 159 8.41 -3.85 16.04
N TYR A 160 7.52 -3.06 16.63
CA TYR A 160 7.67 -2.49 17.96
C TYR A 160 6.58 -2.90 18.97
N CYS A 161 5.59 -3.72 18.58
CA CYS A 161 4.56 -4.19 19.51
C CYS A 161 5.01 -5.32 20.46
N LYS A 162 6.28 -5.60 20.59
CA LYS A 162 6.80 -6.44 21.67
C LYS A 162 7.25 -5.59 22.84
N GLY A 163 6.29 -5.03 23.58
CA GLY A 163 6.42 -4.74 24.99
C GLY A 163 7.40 -3.66 25.45
N ASN A 164 8.09 -2.93 24.58
CA ASN A 164 9.02 -1.88 24.98
C ASN A 164 8.70 -0.56 24.28
N MET A 165 8.07 0.34 24.99
CA MET A 165 7.86 1.76 24.67
C MET A 165 9.16 2.54 24.40
N VAL A 166 10.32 1.94 24.68
CA VAL A 166 11.66 2.53 24.51
C VAL A 166 12.02 2.84 23.07
N CYS A 167 11.40 2.17 22.09
CA CYS A 167 11.79 2.31 20.69
C CYS A 167 11.25 3.55 19.98
N LEU A 168 10.21 4.20 20.48
CA LEU A 168 9.73 5.47 19.94
C LEU A 168 10.70 6.61 20.28
N HIS A 169 11.27 6.59 21.47
CA HIS A 169 12.19 7.63 21.95
C HIS A 169 13.50 7.68 21.14
N GLU A 170 14.04 6.53 20.74
CA GLU A 170 15.27 6.49 19.92
C GLU A 170 15.08 6.99 18.48
N LYS A 171 13.87 6.92 17.93
CA LYS A 171 13.56 7.45 16.59
C LYS A 171 13.26 8.95 16.58
N THR A 172 12.74 9.50 17.68
CA THR A 172 12.40 10.93 17.80
C THR A 172 13.62 11.84 17.87
N GLU A 173 14.75 11.35 18.35
CA GLU A 173 15.97 12.18 18.42
C GLU A 173 16.62 12.44 17.06
N ASN A 174 16.31 11.64 16.03
CA ASN A 174 17.00 11.68 14.75
C ASN A 174 16.14 12.03 13.50
N SER A 175 14.82 12.13 13.60
CA SER A 175 13.99 12.53 12.45
C SER A 175 12.68 13.18 12.92
N GLY A 176 12.53 14.43 12.57
CA GLY A 176 11.43 15.31 13.02
C GLY A 176 10.02 14.93 12.57
N ASN A 177 9.79 13.75 12.04
CA ASN A 177 8.44 13.25 11.73
C ASN A 177 8.45 11.72 11.67
N ILE A 178 7.60 11.09 12.48
CA ILE A 178 7.48 9.63 12.53
C ILE A 178 6.34 9.22 11.60
N GLU A 179 6.68 8.50 10.54
CA GLU A 179 5.68 7.97 9.61
C GLU A 179 4.99 6.74 10.22
N ARG A 180 3.65 6.78 10.22
CA ARG A 180 2.78 5.73 10.73
C ARG A 180 2.39 4.76 9.61
N SER A 181 2.29 3.49 9.96
CA SER A 181 1.61 2.50 9.12
C SER A 181 0.09 2.69 9.18
N LEU A 182 -0.62 2.12 8.23
CA LEU A 182 -2.10 2.13 8.22
C LEU A 182 -2.69 1.61 9.54
N ARG A 183 -2.12 0.52 10.07
CA ARG A 183 -2.58 -0.04 11.34
C ARG A 183 -2.42 0.93 12.50
N GLU A 184 -1.24 1.54 12.61
CA GLU A 184 -0.96 2.50 13.69
C GLU A 184 -1.85 3.73 13.54
N PHE A 185 -2.01 4.26 12.32
CA PHE A 185 -2.91 5.37 12.06
C PHE A 185 -4.34 5.09 12.53
N ILE A 186 -4.92 3.94 12.16
CA ILE A 186 -6.30 3.61 12.55
C ILE A 186 -6.43 3.44 14.07
N LEU A 187 -5.45 2.83 14.73
CA LEU A 187 -5.43 2.69 16.17
C LEU A 187 -5.35 4.06 16.86
N ASP A 188 -4.43 4.92 16.41
CA ASP A 188 -4.27 6.27 16.94
C ASP A 188 -5.56 7.10 16.74
N GLN A 189 -6.20 7.03 15.56
CA GLN A 189 -7.46 7.74 15.30
C GLN A 189 -8.61 7.24 16.19
N ASN A 190 -8.70 5.94 16.45
CA ASN A 190 -9.71 5.39 17.35
C ASN A 190 -9.47 5.79 18.82
N GLU A 191 -8.22 6.04 19.20
CA GLU A 191 -7.88 6.52 20.53
C GLU A 191 -8.14 8.03 20.68
N LEU A 192 -7.77 8.82 19.67
CA LEU A 192 -7.92 10.27 19.67
C LEU A 192 -9.38 10.73 19.48
N VAL A 193 -10.12 10.02 18.64
CA VAL A 193 -11.52 10.32 18.32
C VAL A 193 -12.33 9.05 18.44
N THR A 194 -13.14 8.96 19.49
CA THR A 194 -13.94 7.78 19.79
C THR A 194 -14.78 7.32 18.58
N ASP A 195 -14.76 6.03 18.31
CA ASP A 195 -15.56 5.37 17.27
C ASP A 195 -15.32 5.76 15.81
N THR A 196 -14.19 6.41 15.50
CA THR A 196 -13.86 6.82 14.11
C THR A 196 -13.88 5.65 13.16
N PHE A 197 -13.23 4.54 13.53
CA PHE A 197 -13.19 3.30 12.75
C PHE A 197 -13.66 2.10 13.59
N ALA A 198 -14.78 2.23 14.29
CA ALA A 198 -15.27 1.22 15.24
C ALA A 198 -15.46 -0.17 14.63
N ASP A 199 -15.85 -0.24 13.36
CA ASP A 199 -16.06 -1.50 12.63
C ASP A 199 -14.76 -2.07 12.03
N TRP A 200 -13.63 -1.38 12.19
CA TRP A 200 -12.37 -1.85 11.65
C TRP A 200 -11.84 -3.06 12.40
N THR A 201 -11.43 -4.07 11.65
CA THR A 201 -10.85 -5.28 12.21
C THR A 201 -9.51 -5.55 11.54
N TRP A 202 -8.45 -5.50 12.34
CA TRP A 202 -7.12 -5.84 11.86
C TRP A 202 -7.03 -7.28 11.37
N GLN A 203 -6.57 -7.45 10.15
CA GLN A 203 -6.27 -8.76 9.59
C GLN A 203 -4.76 -8.89 9.40
N PRO A 204 -4.07 -9.71 10.22
CA PRO A 204 -2.65 -9.93 10.05
C PRO A 204 -2.39 -10.55 8.67
N LEU A 205 -1.34 -10.07 8.01
CA LEU A 205 -0.88 -10.70 6.76
C LEU A 205 -0.43 -12.13 7.07
N LYS A 206 -1.01 -13.06 6.37
CA LYS A 206 -0.50 -14.44 6.38
C LYS A 206 0.71 -14.49 5.45
N ASN A 207 1.78 -15.14 5.88
CA ASN A 207 2.91 -15.47 5.00
C ASN A 207 2.35 -16.19 3.77
N GLN A 208 2.35 -15.52 2.63
CA GLN A 208 1.73 -16.05 1.41
C GLN A 208 2.74 -16.64 0.43
N ASN A 209 4.03 -16.56 0.74
CA ASN A 209 5.05 -17.03 -0.18
C ASN A 209 5.96 -18.10 0.43
N ARG A 210 6.52 -18.92 -0.46
CA ARG A 210 7.48 -19.99 -0.11
C ARG A 210 8.81 -19.47 0.46
N PHE A 211 9.01 -18.16 0.45
CA PHE A 211 10.25 -17.50 0.87
C PHE A 211 10.17 -16.93 2.28
N GLY A 212 9.04 -17.08 3.00
CA GLY A 212 8.89 -16.62 4.39
C GLY A 212 8.81 -15.08 4.54
N ILE A 213 8.53 -14.37 3.47
CA ILE A 213 8.36 -12.92 3.46
C ILE A 213 6.87 -12.58 3.63
#